data_e689debd8702c38c10d1ae14882f5570
#
_entry.id   e689debd8702c38c10d1ae14882f5570
#
_cell.length_a   1.000
_cell.length_b   1.000
_cell.length_c   1.000
_cell.angle_alpha   90.00
_cell.angle_beta   90.00
_cell.angle_gamma   90.00
#
_symmetry.space_group_name_H-M   'P 1'
#
loop_
_entity.id
_entity.type
_entity.pdbx_description
1 polymer ?
#
loop_
_entity_poly.entity_id
_entity_poly.type
_entity_poly.pdbx_seq_one_letter_code
_entity_poly.pdbx_strand_id
1 'polypeptide(L)'
;MDVQPSGSSAIYSVFHPTDFSPASMLAFAHALKIALSIQGKLDILHVDTQDQATWDDFPGVRPMLERWGLIPHASDRQAVIDLGIQVHKAILERSDPVAGTLSYLEKHPADLIVLAVHTNEGRMSWLKRSVGEPIGRRAQQAVLFLPSGVQGFVSLSDGHLALDRILIPVCDKPDPQPSIDALDGILGDLQFAPGRVTVLHVGDQGSMPIIELPKQSVWDWDLEILPGDPVDVIVKYAKQISAGLIVMATDGRDGFLDALRGSHSERVLRQV
;
A
#
# COMPACT_ATOMS: atom_id res chain seq x y z
N MET A 1 12.72 39.42 14.51
CA MET A 1 12.61 38.64 13.28
C MET A 1 11.99 37.31 13.71
N ASP A 2 10.67 37.29 13.75
CA ASP A 2 9.91 36.13 14.19
C ASP A 2 9.90 35.09 13.08
N VAL A 3 10.54 33.96 13.35
CA VAL A 3 10.44 32.78 12.53
C VAL A 3 9.08 32.16 12.85
N GLN A 4 8.11 32.37 11.99
CA GLN A 4 6.85 31.63 12.02
C GLN A 4 7.14 30.15 11.75
N PRO A 5 6.61 29.20 12.54
CA PRO A 5 6.67 27.79 12.17
C PRO A 5 5.72 27.58 10.99
N SER A 6 6.29 27.42 9.82
CA SER A 6 5.58 27.04 8.62
C SER A 6 5.16 25.57 8.69
N GLY A 7 3.89 25.30 8.50
CA GLY A 7 3.42 24.01 8.09
C GLY A 7 2.62 23.27 9.17
N SER A 8 1.29 23.39 9.09
CA SER A 8 0.39 22.32 9.51
C SER A 8 0.85 21.05 8.79
N SER A 9 1.56 20.17 9.50
CA SER A 9 1.86 18.82 9.03
C SER A 9 0.51 18.16 8.76
N ALA A 10 0.15 18.01 7.48
CA ALA A 10 -1.02 17.25 7.09
C ALA A 10 -0.82 15.84 7.65
N ILE A 11 -1.73 15.40 8.51
CA ILE A 11 -1.67 14.05 9.08
C ILE A 11 -1.88 13.08 7.91
N TYR A 12 -0.84 12.33 7.57
CA TYR A 12 -0.92 11.29 6.56
C TYR A 12 -1.92 10.21 7.00
N SER A 13 -2.83 9.83 6.10
CA SER A 13 -3.91 8.90 6.43
C SER A 13 -3.84 7.61 5.62
N VAL A 14 -3.93 6.49 6.33
CA VAL A 14 -3.99 5.13 5.79
C VAL A 14 -5.41 4.60 5.94
N PHE A 15 -5.97 4.07 4.86
CA PHE A 15 -7.29 3.46 4.85
C PHE A 15 -7.19 1.95 4.59
N HIS A 16 -7.91 1.16 5.39
CA HIS A 16 -7.99 -0.29 5.25
C HIS A 16 -9.45 -0.76 5.27
N PRO A 17 -10.03 -1.15 4.13
CA PRO A 17 -11.31 -1.86 4.14
C PRO A 17 -11.10 -3.32 4.52
N THR A 18 -11.88 -3.82 5.45
CA THR A 18 -11.78 -5.18 5.96
C THR A 18 -13.03 -6.00 5.68
N ASP A 19 -12.84 -7.26 5.28
CA ASP A 19 -13.86 -8.31 5.20
C ASP A 19 -13.71 -9.35 6.31
N PHE A 20 -12.86 -9.05 7.30
CA PHE A 20 -12.52 -9.91 8.44
C PHE A 20 -11.82 -11.23 8.07
N SER A 21 -11.47 -11.43 6.81
CA SER A 21 -10.75 -12.64 6.36
C SER A 21 -9.30 -12.69 6.87
N PRO A 22 -8.65 -13.87 6.88
CA PRO A 22 -7.22 -13.97 7.20
C PRO A 22 -6.32 -13.14 6.28
N ALA A 23 -6.68 -12.98 5.00
CA ALA A 23 -5.95 -12.13 4.06
C ALA A 23 -6.10 -10.64 4.44
N SER A 24 -7.30 -10.23 4.88
CA SER A 24 -7.53 -8.89 5.39
C SER A 24 -6.74 -8.59 6.67
N MET A 25 -6.48 -9.61 7.50
CA MET A 25 -5.62 -9.45 8.69
C MET A 25 -4.16 -9.10 8.32
N LEU A 26 -3.63 -9.68 7.26
CA LEU A 26 -2.30 -9.31 6.76
C LEU A 26 -2.27 -7.86 6.25
N ALA A 27 -3.28 -7.46 5.48
CA ALA A 27 -3.42 -6.09 5.01
C ALA A 27 -3.58 -5.09 6.17
N PHE A 28 -4.37 -5.45 7.19
CA PHE A 28 -4.48 -4.67 8.42
C PHE A 28 -3.14 -4.48 9.13
N ALA A 29 -2.32 -5.52 9.26
CA ALA A 29 -1.00 -5.42 9.89
C ALA A 29 -0.09 -4.44 9.13
N HIS A 30 -0.11 -4.48 7.78
CA HIS A 30 0.64 -3.53 6.97
C HIS A 30 0.11 -2.09 7.14
N ALA A 31 -1.21 -1.90 7.09
CA ALA A 31 -1.84 -0.60 7.29
C ALA A 31 -1.50 -0.01 8.68
N LEU A 32 -1.58 -0.84 9.72
CA LEU A 32 -1.23 -0.44 11.09
C LEU A 32 0.25 -0.08 11.22
N LYS A 33 1.15 -0.90 10.63
CA LYS A 33 2.59 -0.64 10.71
C LYS A 33 2.99 0.63 9.97
N ILE A 34 2.42 0.86 8.78
CA ILE A 34 2.66 2.09 8.01
C ILE A 34 2.15 3.30 8.81
N ALA A 35 0.90 3.27 9.31
CA ALA A 35 0.34 4.35 10.12
C ALA A 35 1.19 4.67 11.37
N LEU A 36 1.74 3.64 12.03
CA LEU A 36 2.67 3.81 13.15
C LEU A 36 3.96 4.52 12.74
N SER A 37 4.54 4.10 11.62
CA SER A 37 5.85 4.64 11.17
C SER A 37 5.77 6.11 10.81
N ILE A 38 4.63 6.57 10.28
CA ILE A 38 4.39 7.97 9.93
C ILE A 38 3.67 8.76 11.05
N GLN A 39 3.38 8.13 12.20
CA GLN A 39 2.57 8.73 13.26
C GLN A 39 1.25 9.33 12.76
N GLY A 40 0.61 8.65 11.81
CA GLY A 40 -0.54 9.11 11.07
C GLY A 40 -1.86 8.57 11.58
N LYS A 41 -2.86 8.63 10.69
CA LYS A 41 -4.22 8.14 10.93
C LYS A 41 -4.43 6.81 10.24
N LEU A 42 -5.11 5.86 10.93
CA LEU A 42 -5.60 4.60 10.36
C LEU A 42 -7.12 4.56 10.43
N ASP A 43 -7.77 4.59 9.27
CA ASP A 43 -9.19 4.34 9.13
C ASP A 43 -9.44 2.88 8.72
N ILE A 44 -10.25 2.15 9.49
CA ILE A 44 -10.63 0.77 9.21
C ILE A 44 -12.13 0.73 8.97
N LEU A 45 -12.53 0.33 7.77
CA LEU A 45 -13.94 0.26 7.38
C LEU A 45 -14.37 -1.19 7.13
N HIS A 46 -15.48 -1.59 7.72
CA HIS A 46 -16.25 -2.75 7.27
C HIS A 46 -17.55 -2.30 6.64
N VAL A 47 -17.87 -2.81 5.44
CA VAL A 47 -19.18 -2.61 4.83
C VAL A 47 -20.03 -3.86 5.08
N ASP A 48 -20.96 -3.74 6.01
CA ASP A 48 -21.86 -4.83 6.38
C ASP A 48 -23.02 -4.94 5.40
N THR A 49 -23.13 -6.11 4.76
CA THR A 49 -24.20 -6.40 3.79
C THR A 49 -25.33 -7.23 4.38
N GLN A 50 -25.18 -7.72 5.63
CA GLN A 50 -26.09 -8.69 6.25
C GLN A 50 -26.60 -8.27 7.62
N ASP A 51 -26.26 -7.07 8.10
CA ASP A 51 -26.58 -6.55 9.42
C ASP A 51 -26.17 -7.49 10.58
N GLN A 52 -24.94 -8.05 10.47
CA GLN A 52 -24.41 -9.02 11.41
C GLN A 52 -23.06 -8.62 12.03
N ALA A 53 -22.35 -7.64 11.42
CA ALA A 53 -21.04 -7.24 11.88
C ALA A 53 -21.09 -6.50 13.22
N THR A 54 -20.19 -6.85 14.10
CA THR A 54 -20.03 -6.22 15.41
C THR A 54 -18.67 -5.57 15.57
N TRP A 55 -18.52 -4.72 16.57
CA TRP A 55 -17.22 -4.08 16.88
C TRP A 55 -16.14 -5.07 17.31
N ASP A 56 -16.55 -6.25 17.80
CA ASP A 56 -15.64 -7.31 18.25
C ASP A 56 -15.04 -8.09 17.07
N ASP A 57 -15.65 -8.02 15.88
CA ASP A 57 -15.13 -8.66 14.66
C ASP A 57 -13.93 -7.92 14.07
N PHE A 58 -13.75 -6.64 14.42
CA PHE A 58 -12.63 -5.87 13.92
C PHE A 58 -11.29 -6.38 14.42
N PRO A 59 -10.25 -6.31 13.55
CA PRO A 59 -8.91 -6.63 13.98
C PRO A 59 -8.51 -5.80 15.20
N GLY A 60 -7.96 -6.48 16.19
CA GLY A 60 -7.56 -5.88 17.46
C GLY A 60 -6.28 -5.05 17.32
N VAL A 61 -6.40 -3.73 17.21
CA VAL A 61 -5.22 -2.83 17.16
C VAL A 61 -4.35 -3.04 18.39
N ARG A 62 -4.91 -2.89 19.59
CA ARG A 62 -4.16 -3.02 20.85
C ARG A 62 -3.57 -4.41 21.07
N PRO A 63 -4.29 -5.52 20.85
CA PRO A 63 -3.70 -6.86 20.88
C PRO A 63 -2.56 -7.06 19.87
N MET A 64 -2.62 -6.42 18.69
CA MET A 64 -1.54 -6.46 17.73
C MET A 64 -0.31 -5.69 18.22
N LEU A 65 -0.50 -4.49 18.77
CA LEU A 65 0.57 -3.67 19.32
C LEU A 65 1.26 -4.32 20.53
N GLU A 66 0.48 -4.96 21.42
CA GLU A 66 1.01 -5.75 22.53
C GLU A 66 1.83 -6.94 22.01
N ARG A 67 1.32 -7.69 21.04
CA ARG A 67 2.05 -8.78 20.37
C ARG A 67 3.37 -8.32 19.77
N TRP A 68 3.41 -7.11 19.20
CA TRP A 68 4.61 -6.51 18.64
C TRP A 68 5.55 -5.90 19.70
N GLY A 69 5.16 -5.94 20.97
CA GLY A 69 5.95 -5.38 22.08
C GLY A 69 6.00 -3.85 22.09
N LEU A 70 5.09 -3.19 21.35
CA LEU A 70 5.03 -1.72 21.26
C LEU A 70 4.24 -1.08 22.41
N ILE A 71 3.37 -1.84 23.05
CA ILE A 71 2.66 -1.46 24.27
C ILE A 71 2.75 -2.59 25.29
N PRO A 72 2.76 -2.30 26.61
CA PRO A 72 2.89 -3.33 27.62
C PRO A 72 1.67 -4.23 27.75
N HIS A 73 0.45 -3.67 27.59
CA HIS A 73 -0.81 -4.41 27.72
C HIS A 73 -1.87 -3.84 26.78
N ALA A 74 -2.68 -4.73 26.16
CA ALA A 74 -3.79 -4.34 25.27
C ALA A 74 -4.90 -3.52 25.98
N SER A 75 -4.95 -3.54 27.31
CA SER A 75 -5.87 -2.69 28.11
C SER A 75 -5.40 -1.24 28.20
N ASP A 76 -4.13 -0.96 27.94
CA ASP A 76 -3.54 0.37 28.07
C ASP A 76 -3.89 1.23 26.83
N ARG A 77 -4.87 2.13 27.01
CA ARG A 77 -5.29 3.06 25.94
C ARG A 77 -4.31 4.21 25.81
N GLN A 78 -3.68 4.65 26.91
CA GLN A 78 -2.76 5.76 26.89
C GLN A 78 -1.50 5.40 26.10
N ALA A 79 -0.97 4.20 26.26
CA ALA A 79 0.17 3.73 25.51
C ALA A 79 -0.03 3.80 23.98
N VAL A 80 -1.27 3.62 23.47
CA VAL A 80 -1.57 3.78 22.03
C VAL A 80 -1.50 5.25 21.61
N ILE A 81 -2.01 6.14 22.45
CA ILE A 81 -1.96 7.60 22.20
C ILE A 81 -0.51 8.07 22.17
N ASP A 82 0.31 7.55 23.07
CA ASP A 82 1.73 7.89 23.19
C ASP A 82 2.56 7.43 21.98
N LEU A 83 2.06 6.43 21.21
CA LEU A 83 2.64 6.05 19.91
C LEU A 83 2.37 7.06 18.79
N GLY A 84 1.55 8.09 19.04
CA GLY A 84 1.27 9.16 18.08
C GLY A 84 0.32 8.78 16.95
N ILE A 85 -0.34 7.61 17.02
CA ILE A 85 -1.27 7.15 15.99
C ILE A 85 -2.74 7.43 16.37
N GLN A 86 -3.54 7.74 15.35
CA GLN A 86 -4.99 7.87 15.49
C GLN A 86 -5.67 6.72 14.77
N VAL A 87 -6.52 5.96 15.45
CA VAL A 87 -7.25 4.85 14.85
C VAL A 87 -8.75 5.09 14.91
N HIS A 88 -9.38 5.03 13.75
CA HIS A 88 -10.82 5.10 13.62
C HIS A 88 -11.36 3.82 12.99
N LYS A 89 -12.45 3.28 13.53
CA LYS A 89 -13.16 2.12 12.99
C LYS A 89 -14.58 2.54 12.62
N ALA A 90 -15.08 2.04 11.49
CA ALA A 90 -16.42 2.31 11.03
C ALA A 90 -17.09 1.04 10.50
N ILE A 91 -18.37 0.87 10.80
CA ILE A 91 -19.27 -0.09 10.14
C ILE A 91 -20.24 0.73 9.30
N LEU A 92 -20.38 0.36 8.04
CA LEU A 92 -21.29 0.98 7.12
C LEU A 92 -22.28 -0.06 6.59
N GLU A 93 -23.54 0.06 6.94
CA GLU A 93 -24.61 -0.79 6.42
C GLU A 93 -24.91 -0.41 4.96
N ARG A 94 -24.57 -1.25 4.03
CA ARG A 94 -24.82 -1.09 2.58
C ARG A 94 -24.89 -2.45 1.89
N SER A 95 -25.78 -2.55 0.93
CA SER A 95 -25.91 -3.77 0.10
C SER A 95 -24.77 -3.98 -0.88
N ASP A 96 -24.02 -2.91 -1.23
CA ASP A 96 -22.89 -2.94 -2.13
C ASP A 96 -21.62 -2.46 -1.40
N PRO A 97 -20.67 -3.37 -1.09
CA PRO A 97 -19.43 -3.02 -0.42
C PRO A 97 -18.56 -2.01 -1.19
N VAL A 98 -18.61 -2.09 -2.52
CA VAL A 98 -17.83 -1.18 -3.39
C VAL A 98 -18.37 0.23 -3.29
N ALA A 99 -19.68 0.40 -3.51
CA ALA A 99 -20.33 1.70 -3.42
C ALA A 99 -20.23 2.28 -2.00
N GLY A 100 -20.35 1.43 -0.97
CA GLY A 100 -20.18 1.83 0.43
C GLY A 100 -18.79 2.37 0.72
N THR A 101 -17.76 1.65 0.29
CA THR A 101 -16.36 2.08 0.50
C THR A 101 -16.04 3.37 -0.24
N LEU A 102 -16.47 3.50 -1.50
CA LEU A 102 -16.25 4.73 -2.27
C LEU A 102 -16.94 5.93 -1.64
N SER A 103 -18.19 5.77 -1.21
CA SER A 103 -18.94 6.83 -0.53
C SER A 103 -18.30 7.22 0.81
N TYR A 104 -17.63 6.30 1.49
CA TYR A 104 -16.87 6.60 2.69
C TYR A 104 -15.61 7.39 2.36
N LEU A 105 -14.83 6.98 1.35
CA LEU A 105 -13.61 7.66 0.93
C LEU A 105 -13.85 9.06 0.37
N GLU A 106 -15.00 9.32 -0.26
CA GLU A 106 -15.40 10.68 -0.67
C GLU A 106 -15.51 11.65 0.51
N LYS A 107 -15.89 11.15 1.68
CA LYS A 107 -16.05 11.94 2.92
C LYS A 107 -14.82 11.91 3.82
N HIS A 108 -14.03 10.86 3.71
CA HIS A 108 -12.84 10.57 4.49
C HIS A 108 -11.70 10.21 3.53
N PRO A 109 -11.13 11.18 2.82
CA PRO A 109 -10.04 10.92 1.88
C PRO A 109 -8.84 10.34 2.63
N ALA A 110 -8.13 9.42 1.99
CA ALA A 110 -6.92 8.80 2.51
C ALA A 110 -5.77 8.99 1.51
N ASP A 111 -4.52 8.97 1.98
CA ASP A 111 -3.34 9.11 1.13
C ASP A 111 -2.89 7.74 0.61
N LEU A 112 -3.11 6.70 1.39
CA LEU A 112 -2.79 5.31 1.04
C LEU A 112 -3.96 4.39 1.37
N ILE A 113 -4.32 3.53 0.43
CA ILE A 113 -5.30 2.46 0.63
C ILE A 113 -4.56 1.13 0.67
N VAL A 114 -4.80 0.31 1.70
CA VAL A 114 -4.17 -1.01 1.85
C VAL A 114 -5.23 -2.10 1.73
N LEU A 115 -5.08 -2.94 0.71
CA LEU A 115 -6.08 -3.93 0.30
C LEU A 115 -5.52 -5.34 0.29
N ALA A 116 -6.25 -6.29 0.87
CA ALA A 116 -6.04 -7.70 0.61
C ALA A 116 -6.62 -8.09 -0.76
N VAL A 117 -5.90 -8.99 -1.45
CA VAL A 117 -6.30 -9.51 -2.74
C VAL A 117 -6.37 -11.03 -2.69
N HIS A 118 -7.53 -11.60 -2.98
CA HIS A 118 -7.68 -13.03 -3.08
C HIS A 118 -7.34 -13.52 -4.50
N THR A 119 -6.22 -14.21 -4.64
CA THR A 119 -5.85 -14.90 -5.88
C THR A 119 -6.39 -16.32 -5.83
N ASN A 120 -7.62 -16.56 -6.26
CA ASN A 120 -8.10 -17.92 -6.48
C ASN A 120 -7.66 -18.39 -7.87
N GLU A 121 -6.91 -19.49 -7.89
CA GLU A 121 -6.54 -20.35 -9.03
C GLU A 121 -7.00 -19.86 -10.43
N GLY A 122 -6.18 -19.02 -11.08
CA GLY A 122 -6.28 -18.74 -12.52
C GLY A 122 -7.40 -17.83 -12.99
N ARG A 123 -8.31 -17.37 -12.14
CA ARG A 123 -9.36 -16.43 -12.51
C ARG A 123 -9.46 -15.29 -11.50
N MET A 124 -9.19 -14.08 -11.96
CA MET A 124 -9.41 -12.86 -11.17
C MET A 124 -10.92 -12.58 -10.96
N SER A 125 -11.63 -13.48 -10.27
CA SER A 125 -13.02 -13.26 -9.88
C SER A 125 -13.15 -12.13 -8.85
N TRP A 126 -12.08 -11.84 -8.14
CA TRP A 126 -11.99 -10.76 -7.15
C TRP A 126 -12.09 -9.36 -7.77
N LEU A 127 -11.55 -9.13 -8.98
CA LEU A 127 -11.70 -7.85 -9.67
C LEU A 127 -13.17 -7.52 -10.00
N LYS A 128 -13.99 -8.54 -10.22
CA LYS A 128 -15.42 -8.34 -10.54
C LYS A 128 -16.31 -8.18 -9.32
N ARG A 129 -15.84 -8.55 -8.12
CA ARG A 129 -16.60 -8.51 -6.86
C ARG A 129 -15.90 -7.78 -5.72
N SER A 130 -14.63 -7.36 -5.90
CA SER A 130 -13.87 -6.74 -4.84
C SER A 130 -13.97 -5.23 -4.86
N VAL A 131 -13.83 -4.66 -3.68
CA VAL A 131 -13.76 -3.24 -3.41
C VAL A 131 -12.54 -2.59 -4.09
N GLY A 132 -11.50 -3.38 -4.41
CA GLY A 132 -10.22 -2.88 -4.89
C GLY A 132 -10.24 -2.20 -6.26
N GLU A 133 -11.00 -2.75 -7.21
CA GLU A 133 -11.04 -2.23 -8.59
C GLU A 133 -11.65 -0.81 -8.70
N PRO A 134 -12.84 -0.57 -8.14
CA PRO A 134 -13.44 0.78 -8.17
C PRO A 134 -12.69 1.80 -7.32
N ILE A 135 -12.05 1.38 -6.24
CA ILE A 135 -11.24 2.26 -5.40
C ILE A 135 -10.03 2.76 -6.19
N GLY A 136 -9.26 1.85 -6.79
CA GLY A 136 -8.09 2.22 -7.58
C GLY A 136 -8.43 3.17 -8.75
N ARG A 137 -9.67 3.06 -9.30
CA ARG A 137 -10.13 3.94 -10.38
C ARG A 137 -10.50 5.36 -9.95
N ARG A 138 -11.15 5.48 -8.78
CA ARG A 138 -11.81 6.74 -8.40
C ARG A 138 -11.03 7.52 -7.36
N ALA A 139 -10.23 6.83 -6.57
CA ALA A 139 -9.62 7.43 -5.40
C ALA A 139 -8.44 8.35 -5.74
N GLN A 140 -7.81 8.24 -6.91
CA GLN A 140 -6.58 8.97 -7.30
C GLN A 140 -5.48 8.89 -6.21
N GLN A 141 -5.48 7.79 -5.47
CA GLN A 141 -4.63 7.57 -4.30
C GLN A 141 -3.69 6.39 -4.56
N ALA A 142 -2.59 6.34 -3.83
CA ALA A 142 -1.75 5.17 -3.82
C ALA A 142 -2.51 3.96 -3.26
N VAL A 143 -2.35 2.80 -3.88
CA VAL A 143 -2.97 1.55 -3.42
C VAL A 143 -1.91 0.49 -3.22
N LEU A 144 -1.81 -0.03 -2.01
CA LEU A 144 -0.99 -1.19 -1.68
C LEU A 144 -1.85 -2.45 -1.75
N PHE A 145 -1.55 -3.32 -2.69
CA PHE A 145 -2.17 -4.63 -2.80
C PHE A 145 -1.34 -5.70 -2.11
N LEU A 146 -1.98 -6.52 -1.29
CA LEU A 146 -1.38 -7.67 -0.64
C LEU A 146 -2.05 -8.95 -1.15
N PRO A 147 -1.41 -9.66 -2.09
CA PRO A 147 -1.94 -10.91 -2.62
C PRO A 147 -2.06 -11.98 -1.52
N SER A 148 -3.12 -12.80 -1.59
CA SER A 148 -3.22 -13.96 -0.70
C SER A 148 -2.09 -14.95 -0.98
N GLY A 149 -1.50 -15.49 0.10
CA GLY A 149 -0.39 -16.45 0.00
C GLY A 149 1.01 -15.82 0.04
N VAL A 150 1.13 -14.49 -0.03
CA VAL A 150 2.40 -13.80 0.24
C VAL A 150 2.48 -13.39 1.72
N GLN A 151 3.69 -13.32 2.24
CA GLN A 151 3.90 -12.85 3.62
C GLN A 151 3.89 -11.32 3.74
N GLY A 152 4.08 -10.61 2.61
CA GLY A 152 4.31 -9.17 2.61
C GLY A 152 5.62 -8.79 3.30
N PHE A 153 5.75 -7.49 3.64
CA PHE A 153 6.96 -6.97 4.29
C PHE A 153 6.77 -6.66 5.78
N VAL A 154 5.59 -6.92 6.34
CA VAL A 154 5.29 -6.77 7.78
C VAL A 154 5.00 -8.12 8.38
N SER A 155 5.81 -8.53 9.36
CA SER A 155 5.60 -9.76 10.11
C SER A 155 4.41 -9.65 11.07
N LEU A 156 3.48 -10.60 11.01
CA LEU A 156 2.33 -10.66 11.91
C LEU A 156 2.71 -10.96 13.35
N SER A 157 3.85 -11.63 13.57
CA SER A 157 4.26 -12.10 14.91
C SER A 157 4.84 -10.99 15.77
N ASP A 158 5.65 -10.11 15.20
CA ASP A 158 6.45 -9.11 15.92
C ASP A 158 6.46 -7.73 15.29
N GLY A 159 5.78 -7.53 14.15
CA GLY A 159 5.76 -6.26 13.43
C GLY A 159 7.10 -5.89 12.80
N HIS A 160 8.02 -6.85 12.68
CA HIS A 160 9.29 -6.61 11.99
C HIS A 160 9.04 -6.23 10.53
N LEU A 161 9.80 -5.26 10.03
CA LEU A 161 9.74 -4.78 8.65
C LEU A 161 10.87 -5.41 7.84
N ALA A 162 10.50 -6.19 6.85
CA ALA A 162 11.41 -6.76 5.87
C ALA A 162 11.34 -5.98 4.55
N LEU A 163 11.41 -4.64 4.62
CA LEU A 163 11.40 -3.74 3.46
C LEU A 163 12.79 -3.10 3.34
N ASP A 164 13.69 -3.79 2.70
CA ASP A 164 15.05 -3.35 2.43
C ASP A 164 15.34 -3.22 0.93
N ARG A 165 14.45 -3.76 0.08
CA ARG A 165 14.57 -3.71 -1.39
C ARG A 165 13.25 -3.42 -2.04
N ILE A 166 13.23 -2.36 -2.83
CA ILE A 166 12.05 -1.90 -3.58
C ILE A 166 12.40 -1.89 -5.07
N LEU A 167 11.48 -2.35 -5.90
CA LEU A 167 11.59 -2.32 -7.35
C LEU A 167 10.58 -1.36 -7.94
N ILE A 168 11.02 -0.45 -8.80
CA ILE A 168 10.16 0.47 -9.57
C ILE A 168 10.35 0.19 -11.07
N PRO A 169 9.50 -0.62 -11.68
CA PRO A 169 9.47 -0.71 -13.15
C PRO A 169 9.00 0.60 -13.77
N VAL A 170 9.74 1.07 -14.77
CA VAL A 170 9.45 2.34 -15.46
C VAL A 170 9.35 2.17 -16.97
N CYS A 171 8.45 2.95 -17.58
CA CYS A 171 8.29 3.08 -19.02
C CYS A 171 7.85 4.50 -19.36
N ASP A 172 7.81 4.87 -20.65
CA ASP A 172 7.46 6.21 -21.08
C ASP A 172 6.02 6.62 -20.69
N LYS A 173 5.11 5.65 -20.62
CA LYS A 173 3.70 5.87 -20.21
C LYS A 173 3.20 4.76 -19.31
N PRO A 174 2.62 5.12 -18.15
CA PRO A 174 2.48 6.48 -17.58
C PRO A 174 3.83 7.10 -17.18
N ASP A 175 3.88 8.44 -17.06
CA ASP A 175 5.04 9.15 -16.55
C ASP A 175 5.46 8.58 -15.18
N PRO A 176 6.68 8.04 -15.04
CA PRO A 176 7.13 7.42 -13.80
C PRO A 176 7.59 8.40 -12.73
N GLN A 177 7.92 9.65 -13.09
CA GLN A 177 8.51 10.61 -12.15
C GLN A 177 7.65 10.87 -10.91
N PRO A 178 6.31 11.06 -11.03
CA PRO A 178 5.46 11.25 -9.86
C PRO A 178 5.51 10.08 -8.85
N SER A 179 5.68 8.84 -9.36
CA SER A 179 5.79 7.67 -8.49
C SER A 179 7.13 7.57 -7.78
N ILE A 180 8.21 8.00 -8.43
CA ILE A 180 9.56 8.10 -7.87
C ILE A 180 9.56 9.13 -6.74
N ASP A 181 9.04 10.34 -7.02
CA ASP A 181 9.00 11.44 -6.06
C ASP A 181 8.10 11.10 -4.84
N ALA A 182 6.94 10.50 -5.10
CA ALA A 182 6.02 10.08 -4.03
C ALA A 182 6.64 9.00 -3.14
N LEU A 183 7.33 8.01 -3.73
CA LEU A 183 8.00 6.97 -2.96
C LEU A 183 9.14 7.55 -2.12
N ASP A 184 9.98 8.43 -2.68
CA ASP A 184 11.08 9.06 -1.94
C ASP A 184 10.55 9.86 -0.76
N GLY A 185 9.48 10.63 -0.95
CA GLY A 185 8.79 11.36 0.12
C GLY A 185 8.32 10.43 1.24
N ILE A 186 7.61 9.35 0.88
CA ILE A 186 7.12 8.35 1.85
C ILE A 186 8.30 7.68 2.58
N LEU A 187 9.35 7.28 1.87
CA LEU A 187 10.53 6.65 2.47
C LEU A 187 11.32 7.59 3.38
N GLY A 188 11.32 8.89 3.09
CA GLY A 188 11.90 9.92 3.93
C GLY A 188 11.16 10.11 5.25
N ASP A 189 9.83 10.01 5.22
CA ASP A 189 8.96 10.14 6.40
C ASP A 189 8.89 8.85 7.23
N LEU A 190 9.12 7.69 6.60
CA LEU A 190 9.12 6.41 7.28
C LEU A 190 10.41 6.22 8.09
N GLN A 191 10.27 5.92 9.37
CA GLN A 191 11.40 5.59 10.25
C GLN A 191 11.89 4.14 10.02
N PHE A 192 12.05 3.75 8.76
CA PHE A 192 12.58 2.43 8.39
C PHE A 192 14.11 2.45 8.31
N ALA A 193 14.72 1.29 8.51
CA ALA A 193 16.12 1.14 8.16
C ALA A 193 16.30 1.41 6.66
N PRO A 194 17.29 2.21 6.26
CA PRO A 194 17.54 2.48 4.85
C PRO A 194 17.81 1.18 4.08
N GLY A 195 17.32 1.15 2.85
CA GLY A 195 17.48 0.02 1.94
C GLY A 195 17.85 0.50 0.54
N ARG A 196 17.52 -0.30 -0.46
CA ARG A 196 17.79 -0.01 -1.87
C ARG A 196 16.52 0.06 -2.69
N VAL A 197 16.41 1.09 -3.52
CA VAL A 197 15.38 1.23 -4.55
C VAL A 197 16.03 1.03 -5.91
N THR A 198 15.60 0.02 -6.65
CA THR A 198 16.05 -0.19 -8.04
C THR A 198 14.96 0.26 -9.00
N VAL A 199 15.27 1.24 -9.82
CA VAL A 199 14.44 1.65 -10.96
C VAL A 199 14.81 0.76 -12.14
N LEU A 200 13.85 0.02 -12.67
CA LEU A 200 14.05 -0.96 -13.75
C LEU A 200 13.35 -0.52 -15.03
N HIS A 201 14.10 -0.25 -16.07
CA HIS A 201 13.58 -0.14 -17.43
C HIS A 201 13.75 -1.46 -18.19
N VAL A 202 12.65 -1.95 -18.79
CA VAL A 202 12.70 -3.13 -19.65
C VAL A 202 12.63 -2.69 -21.10
N GLY A 203 13.79 -2.72 -21.76
CA GLY A 203 13.96 -2.21 -23.11
C GLY A 203 15.44 -1.97 -23.42
N ASP A 204 15.70 -0.99 -24.25
CA ASP A 204 17.03 -0.48 -24.53
C ASP A 204 17.20 0.95 -24.01
N GLN A 205 18.43 1.47 -24.08
CA GLN A 205 18.73 2.82 -23.60
C GLN A 205 18.02 3.92 -24.38
N GLY A 206 17.63 3.68 -25.63
CA GLY A 206 16.91 4.66 -26.47
C GLY A 206 15.44 4.78 -26.11
N SER A 207 14.86 3.75 -25.48
CA SER A 207 13.47 3.72 -25.01
C SER A 207 13.32 4.06 -23.53
N MET A 208 14.43 4.32 -22.81
CA MET A 208 14.42 4.70 -21.41
C MET A 208 13.70 6.05 -21.21
N PRO A 209 12.69 6.16 -20.31
CA PRO A 209 12.08 7.43 -19.99
C PRO A 209 13.09 8.39 -19.34
N ILE A 210 12.87 9.70 -19.53
CA ILE A 210 13.67 10.72 -18.85
C ILE A 210 13.18 10.80 -17.40
N ILE A 211 14.04 10.44 -16.47
CA ILE A 211 13.76 10.48 -15.02
C ILE A 211 14.90 11.13 -14.27
N GLU A 212 14.59 11.66 -13.11
CA GLU A 212 15.57 12.14 -12.13
C GLU A 212 15.49 11.28 -10.88
N LEU A 213 16.61 10.64 -10.51
CA LEU A 213 16.68 9.89 -9.25
C LEU A 213 16.95 10.84 -8.08
N PRO A 214 16.38 10.58 -6.90
CA PRO A 214 16.59 11.37 -5.71
C PRO A 214 18.08 11.43 -5.31
N LYS A 215 18.62 12.64 -5.16
CA LYS A 215 20.05 12.84 -4.84
C LYS A 215 20.35 12.93 -3.34
N GLN A 216 19.33 13.20 -2.52
CA GLN A 216 19.45 13.42 -1.08
C GLN A 216 18.57 12.45 -0.28
N SER A 217 18.26 11.31 -0.86
CA SER A 217 17.50 10.25 -0.19
C SER A 217 18.34 9.54 0.86
N VAL A 218 17.67 9.06 1.91
CA VAL A 218 18.28 8.14 2.88
C VAL A 218 18.38 6.71 2.35
N TRP A 219 17.72 6.42 1.22
CA TRP A 219 17.76 5.14 0.52
C TRP A 219 18.74 5.20 -0.65
N ASP A 220 19.39 4.08 -0.95
CA ASP A 220 20.23 3.94 -2.15
C ASP A 220 19.36 3.76 -3.39
N TRP A 221 19.52 4.64 -4.38
CA TRP A 221 18.79 4.56 -5.64
C TRP A 221 19.73 4.15 -6.76
N ASP A 222 19.35 3.11 -7.50
CA ASP A 222 20.06 2.66 -8.70
C ASP A 222 19.11 2.46 -9.89
N LEU A 223 19.70 2.40 -11.09
CA LEU A 223 19.00 2.23 -12.35
C LEU A 223 19.52 0.99 -13.06
N GLU A 224 18.58 0.13 -13.47
CA GLU A 224 18.87 -1.04 -14.28
C GLU A 224 18.10 -0.99 -15.61
N ILE A 225 18.74 -1.40 -16.70
CA ILE A 225 18.13 -1.52 -18.02
C ILE A 225 18.35 -2.95 -18.50
N LEU A 226 17.25 -3.67 -18.72
CA LEU A 226 17.28 -5.08 -19.10
C LEU A 226 16.41 -5.31 -20.34
N PRO A 227 16.88 -6.11 -21.31
CA PRO A 227 16.06 -6.47 -22.47
C PRO A 227 15.08 -7.62 -22.12
N GLY A 228 13.95 -7.70 -22.83
CA GLY A 228 13.03 -8.83 -22.74
C GLY A 228 11.55 -8.47 -22.71
N ASP A 229 10.69 -9.45 -22.38
CA ASP A 229 9.27 -9.18 -22.10
C ASP A 229 9.17 -8.46 -20.75
N PRO A 230 8.47 -7.34 -20.68
CA PRO A 230 8.42 -6.53 -19.46
C PRO A 230 7.94 -7.30 -18.22
N VAL A 231 6.89 -8.12 -18.36
CA VAL A 231 6.34 -8.84 -17.20
C VAL A 231 7.29 -9.90 -16.70
N ASP A 232 7.85 -10.70 -17.63
CA ASP A 232 8.77 -11.79 -17.29
C ASP A 232 10.05 -11.24 -16.64
N VAL A 233 10.59 -10.13 -17.16
CA VAL A 233 11.79 -9.48 -16.63
C VAL A 233 11.51 -8.89 -15.24
N ILE A 234 10.43 -8.14 -15.07
CA ILE A 234 10.04 -7.54 -13.78
C ILE A 234 9.91 -8.64 -12.71
N VAL A 235 9.13 -9.69 -12.97
CA VAL A 235 8.90 -10.78 -12.01
C VAL A 235 10.19 -11.53 -11.68
N LYS A 236 11.00 -11.84 -12.69
CA LYS A 236 12.28 -12.52 -12.50
C LYS A 236 13.25 -11.66 -11.69
N TYR A 237 13.37 -10.38 -12.04
CA TYR A 237 14.28 -9.46 -11.36
C TYR A 237 13.83 -9.19 -9.92
N ALA A 238 12.53 -8.98 -9.68
CA ALA A 238 11.98 -8.85 -8.33
C ALA A 238 12.35 -10.04 -7.44
N LYS A 239 12.22 -11.27 -7.97
CA LYS A 239 12.64 -12.49 -7.25
C LYS A 239 14.15 -12.55 -7.04
N GLN A 240 14.94 -12.18 -8.05
CA GLN A 240 16.41 -12.18 -7.98
C GLN A 240 16.94 -11.26 -6.87
N ILE A 241 16.39 -10.06 -6.76
CA ILE A 241 16.79 -9.10 -5.71
C ILE A 241 16.02 -9.32 -4.40
N SER A 242 15.09 -10.26 -4.32
CA SER A 242 14.19 -10.45 -3.19
C SER A 242 13.45 -9.15 -2.83
N ALA A 243 12.85 -8.50 -3.82
CA ALA A 243 12.11 -7.25 -3.62
C ALA A 243 10.95 -7.46 -2.64
N GLY A 244 10.92 -6.67 -1.56
CA GLY A 244 9.83 -6.66 -0.60
C GLY A 244 8.61 -5.85 -1.09
N LEU A 245 8.81 -4.98 -2.09
CA LEU A 245 7.76 -4.14 -2.66
C LEU A 245 8.06 -3.87 -4.14
N ILE A 246 7.01 -3.92 -4.98
CA ILE A 246 7.06 -3.42 -6.36
C ILE A 246 6.12 -2.21 -6.47
N VAL A 247 6.65 -1.08 -6.91
CA VAL A 247 5.89 0.17 -7.12
C VAL A 247 5.69 0.39 -8.60
N MET A 248 4.46 0.57 -9.04
CA MET A 248 4.15 0.77 -10.46
C MET A 248 3.26 2.01 -10.65
N ALA A 249 3.68 2.89 -11.55
CA ALA A 249 2.85 4.02 -11.99
C ALA A 249 1.62 3.52 -12.77
N THR A 250 0.50 4.22 -12.65
CA THR A 250 -0.74 3.96 -13.39
C THR A 250 -1.35 5.28 -13.89
N ASP A 251 -2.07 5.23 -15.01
CA ASP A 251 -2.67 6.42 -15.64
C ASP A 251 -3.90 7.01 -14.90
N GLY A 252 -4.16 6.60 -13.67
CA GLY A 252 -5.28 7.14 -12.88
C GLY A 252 -6.66 6.79 -13.45
N ARG A 253 -7.56 7.79 -13.61
CA ARG A 253 -9.00 7.55 -13.91
C ARG A 253 -9.27 6.71 -15.14
N ASP A 254 -8.46 6.82 -16.17
CA ASP A 254 -8.70 6.20 -17.48
C ASP A 254 -7.85 4.93 -17.69
N GLY A 255 -6.78 4.76 -16.90
CA GLY A 255 -5.78 3.73 -17.11
C GLY A 255 -5.92 2.48 -16.23
N PHE A 256 -6.48 2.59 -15.02
CA PHE A 256 -6.37 1.50 -14.03
C PHE A 256 -7.11 0.22 -14.42
N LEU A 257 -8.23 0.26 -15.14
CA LEU A 257 -8.92 -0.97 -15.59
C LEU A 257 -8.49 -1.44 -16.96
N ASP A 258 -8.22 -0.55 -17.88
CA ASP A 258 -7.62 -0.93 -19.16
C ASP A 258 -6.15 -1.29 -18.93
N ALA A 259 -5.49 -0.62 -17.99
CA ALA A 259 -4.16 -0.97 -17.52
C ALA A 259 -4.14 -2.27 -16.70
N LEU A 260 -5.18 -2.63 -15.94
CA LEU A 260 -5.24 -3.93 -15.24
C LEU A 260 -5.80 -5.05 -16.11
N ARG A 261 -6.67 -4.79 -17.11
CA ARG A 261 -7.12 -5.84 -18.03
C ARG A 261 -6.08 -6.13 -19.10
N GLY A 262 -5.16 -7.06 -18.79
CA GLY A 262 -4.08 -7.45 -19.70
C GLY A 262 -2.86 -6.54 -19.64
N SER A 263 -2.82 -5.56 -18.74
CA SER A 263 -1.66 -4.68 -18.52
C SER A 263 -0.50 -5.41 -17.86
N HIS A 264 0.66 -4.80 -17.97
CA HIS A 264 1.87 -5.30 -17.30
C HIS A 264 1.66 -5.37 -15.78
N SER A 265 1.03 -4.37 -15.17
CA SER A 265 0.79 -4.31 -13.72
C SER A 265 -0.11 -5.45 -13.22
N GLU A 266 -1.19 -5.78 -13.95
CA GLU A 266 -2.04 -6.92 -13.64
C GLU A 266 -1.29 -8.25 -13.74
N ARG A 267 -0.51 -8.42 -14.83
CA ARG A 267 0.25 -9.65 -15.06
C ARG A 267 1.35 -9.82 -14.01
N VAL A 268 2.02 -8.73 -13.60
CA VAL A 268 2.99 -8.73 -12.50
C VAL A 268 2.31 -9.12 -11.19
N LEU A 269 1.21 -8.45 -10.81
CA LEU A 269 0.48 -8.71 -9.56
C LEU A 269 0.00 -10.18 -9.43
N ARG A 270 -0.23 -10.87 -10.54
CA ARG A 270 -0.61 -12.29 -10.55
C ARG A 270 0.55 -13.26 -10.35
N GLN A 271 1.80 -12.81 -10.54
CA GLN A 271 2.97 -13.70 -10.58
C GLN A 271 3.93 -13.50 -9.42
N VAL A 272 3.69 -12.47 -8.60
CA VAL A 272 4.50 -12.15 -7.42
C VAL A 272 3.93 -12.72 -6.14
#